data_4902995bb9d0613e291537b3944577a3
#
_entry.id   4902995bb9d0613e291537b3944577a3
#
_cell.length_a   1.000
_cell.length_b   1.000
_cell.length_c   1.000
_cell.angle_alpha   90.00
_cell.angle_beta   90.00
_cell.angle_gamma   90.00
#
_symmetry.space_group_name_H-M   'P 1'
#
loop_
_entity.id
_entity.type
_entity.pdbx_description
1 polymer ?
#
loop_
_entity_poly.entity_id
_entity_poly.type
_entity_poly.pdbx_seq_one_letter_code
_entity_poly.pdbx_strand_id
1 'polypeptide(L)'
;MNQKTLTLTLLAGGLASMTGQAQAAAFQLAEQSTSGLGRAYAGEGAAADNAAVLGRNPAAMTLFERPALSAGAVYVNPEVDVEGKPTPPQAAGAASADLPTQSDDIADDAVVPFFYYVQPINARWAAGVGAFTNYGLSTTFQDNHYAGPVAGKTSLTTINFNPSLAYRMNKHLSLGAGFNAVYADAELIRHTGLVAVSNPGLGLEPKSEFVRLSGDDWGYGWNIGLLLEANEHNRWALTYRSEIELTLEGDYSSAKPAVVPGLPVGTSSQTIPGKLDLTLPAIAELSGFHRVHPEWALHYGLMWTEWSSFKELRALGQDGDTLFQKDEKFKNSWRISAGVTHELSPDWTLRGGLAYDQSPVPAATRSISIPDVDRTWYTLGATYRVNDALSLDGALAFLNGGKVEVNESPYQFSSGGDAWLLGLQMNYRF
;
A
#
# COMPACT_ATOMS: atom_id res chain seq x y z
N MET A 1 -29.19 -21.91 11.87
CA MET A 1 -27.93 -21.18 11.67
C MET A 1 -27.35 -20.91 13.06
N ASN A 2 -26.20 -21.50 13.38
CA ASN A 2 -25.62 -21.44 14.71
C ASN A 2 -25.06 -20.04 15.01
N GLN A 3 -25.25 -19.53 16.24
CA GLN A 3 -24.73 -18.22 16.68
C GLN A 3 -23.22 -18.00 16.40
N LYS A 4 -22.43 -19.07 16.43
CA LYS A 4 -21.00 -19.01 16.11
C LYS A 4 -20.69 -18.70 14.64
N THR A 5 -21.56 -19.13 13.71
CA THR A 5 -21.43 -18.84 12.27
C THR A 5 -21.82 -17.38 11.98
N LEU A 6 -22.80 -16.83 12.73
CA LEU A 6 -23.22 -15.45 12.57
C LEU A 6 -22.15 -14.47 13.07
N THR A 7 -21.41 -14.82 14.12
CA THR A 7 -20.33 -13.97 14.69
C THR A 7 -19.11 -13.92 13.78
N LEU A 8 -18.75 -15.03 13.12
CA LEU A 8 -17.65 -15.04 12.14
C LEU A 8 -18.02 -14.27 10.85
N THR A 9 -19.26 -14.36 10.41
CA THR A 9 -19.74 -13.65 9.21
C THR A 9 -19.85 -12.14 9.46
N LEU A 10 -20.17 -11.72 10.70
CA LEU A 10 -20.18 -10.30 11.09
C LEU A 10 -18.78 -9.70 11.26
N LEU A 11 -17.80 -10.49 11.70
CA LEU A 11 -16.40 -10.07 11.76
C LEU A 11 -15.76 -9.96 10.35
N ALA A 12 -16.05 -10.90 9.46
CA ALA A 12 -15.59 -10.86 8.07
C ALA A 12 -16.30 -9.75 7.25
N GLY A 13 -17.59 -9.52 7.49
CA GLY A 13 -18.38 -8.48 6.84
C GLY A 13 -18.05 -7.06 7.31
N GLY A 14 -17.57 -6.91 8.56
CA GLY A 14 -17.15 -5.61 9.12
C GLY A 14 -15.79 -5.12 8.60
N LEU A 15 -14.93 -6.02 8.17
CA LEU A 15 -13.63 -5.69 7.57
C LEU A 15 -13.73 -5.32 6.07
N ALA A 16 -14.75 -5.81 5.38
CA ALA A 16 -14.92 -5.61 3.93
C ALA A 16 -15.53 -4.25 3.55
N SER A 17 -16.02 -3.45 4.49
CA SER A 17 -16.73 -2.19 4.21
C SER A 17 -15.96 -0.91 4.55
N MET A 18 -14.66 -0.99 4.91
CA MET A 18 -13.82 0.16 5.25
C MET A 18 -12.62 0.28 4.30
N THR A 19 -12.86 0.34 3.00
CA THR A 19 -11.79 0.50 2.02
C THR A 19 -11.62 1.97 1.63
N GLY A 20 -10.93 2.72 2.46
CA GLY A 20 -10.23 3.92 2.07
C GLY A 20 -8.76 3.56 1.81
N GLN A 21 -8.07 4.20 0.89
CA GLN A 21 -6.73 3.82 0.45
C GLN A 21 -5.71 4.91 0.68
N ALA A 22 -4.56 4.52 1.20
CA ALA A 22 -3.43 5.37 1.53
C ALA A 22 -2.37 5.34 0.44
N GLN A 23 -1.54 6.38 0.34
CA GLN A 23 -0.36 6.39 -0.53
C GLN A 23 0.92 6.16 0.28
N ALA A 24 1.69 5.18 -0.14
CA ALA A 24 3.06 4.93 0.27
C ALA A 24 3.96 4.88 -0.97
N ALA A 25 5.25 4.49 -0.90
CA ALA A 25 6.10 4.43 -2.09
C ALA A 25 5.40 3.69 -3.23
N ALA A 26 5.02 4.42 -4.27
CA ALA A 26 4.05 4.02 -5.29
C ALA A 26 2.72 3.55 -4.66
N PHE A 27 2.43 2.24 -4.63
CA PHE A 27 1.23 1.68 -4.00
C PHE A 27 1.54 0.62 -2.91
N GLN A 28 2.77 0.59 -2.37
CA GLN A 28 3.12 -0.25 -1.22
C GLN A 28 2.67 0.42 0.08
N LEU A 29 2.01 -0.33 0.97
CA LEU A 29 1.56 0.11 2.28
C LEU A 29 2.44 -0.47 3.40
N ALA A 30 2.88 0.39 4.31
CA ALA A 30 3.64 0.00 5.49
C ALA A 30 2.77 -0.17 6.75
N GLU A 31 1.52 0.27 6.71
CA GLU A 31 0.56 0.52 7.79
C GLU A 31 -0.01 -0.77 8.39
N GLN A 32 0.89 -1.66 8.89
CA GLN A 32 0.56 -3.00 9.39
C GLN A 32 0.66 -3.13 10.91
N SER A 33 1.07 -2.06 11.61
CA SER A 33 1.28 -2.05 13.06
C SER A 33 1.35 -0.62 13.57
N THR A 34 0.63 -0.30 14.63
CA THR A 34 0.69 1.03 15.27
C THR A 34 1.99 1.21 16.07
N SER A 35 2.45 0.18 16.78
CA SER A 35 3.74 0.23 17.48
C SER A 35 4.91 0.38 16.51
N GLY A 36 4.83 -0.26 15.33
CA GLY A 36 5.76 -0.07 14.23
C GLY A 36 5.72 1.33 13.67
N LEU A 37 4.53 1.88 13.41
CA LEU A 37 4.34 3.26 12.94
C LEU A 37 5.06 4.26 13.86
N GLY A 38 4.94 4.10 15.18
CA GLY A 38 5.61 4.95 16.17
C GLY A 38 7.15 4.95 16.09
N ARG A 39 7.76 3.98 15.39
CA ARG A 39 9.21 3.86 15.13
C ARG A 39 9.58 4.03 13.67
N ALA A 40 8.68 4.52 12.83
CA ALA A 40 8.83 4.52 11.37
C ALA A 40 9.15 3.10 10.82
N TYR A 41 8.61 2.05 11.44
CA TYR A 41 8.84 0.62 11.17
C TYR A 41 10.30 0.15 11.29
N ALA A 42 11.16 0.96 11.94
CA ALA A 42 12.54 0.57 12.22
C ALA A 42 12.58 -0.68 13.09
N GLY A 43 13.31 -1.71 12.66
CA GLY A 43 13.52 -2.95 13.40
C GLY A 43 12.25 -3.80 13.59
N GLU A 44 11.20 -3.58 12.82
CA GLU A 44 9.89 -4.22 13.02
C GLU A 44 9.97 -5.75 12.98
N GLY A 45 10.77 -6.33 12.07
CA GLY A 45 10.96 -7.79 11.97
C GLY A 45 11.72 -8.42 13.15
N ALA A 46 12.38 -7.60 14.01
CA ALA A 46 13.20 -8.07 15.13
C ALA A 46 12.66 -7.67 16.52
N ALA A 47 11.81 -6.64 16.61
CA ALA A 47 11.33 -6.07 17.88
C ALA A 47 10.37 -7.00 18.62
N ALA A 48 9.35 -7.54 17.94
CA ALA A 48 8.34 -8.46 18.48
C ALA A 48 7.58 -7.93 19.71
N ASP A 49 7.19 -6.67 19.68
CA ASP A 49 6.46 -6.02 20.78
C ASP A 49 5.08 -6.67 20.99
N ASN A 50 4.44 -7.08 19.91
CA ASN A 50 3.11 -7.65 19.86
C ASN A 50 2.92 -8.57 18.65
N ALA A 51 1.73 -9.17 18.48
CA ALA A 51 1.45 -10.17 17.46
C ALA A 51 1.60 -9.65 16.01
N ALA A 52 1.60 -8.33 15.78
CA ALA A 52 1.76 -7.75 14.45
C ALA A 52 3.13 -8.03 13.81
N VAL A 53 4.12 -8.44 14.60
CA VAL A 53 5.42 -8.89 14.08
C VAL A 53 5.28 -10.02 13.06
N LEU A 54 4.23 -10.85 13.14
CA LEU A 54 3.92 -11.92 12.17
C LEU A 54 3.86 -11.37 10.75
N GLY A 55 3.24 -10.21 10.55
CA GLY A 55 3.10 -9.56 9.24
C GLY A 55 4.45 -9.21 8.60
N ARG A 56 5.50 -8.98 9.41
CA ARG A 56 6.86 -8.67 8.92
C ARG A 56 7.77 -9.89 8.97
N ASN A 57 7.77 -10.62 10.09
CA ASN A 57 8.68 -11.75 10.31
C ASN A 57 7.97 -12.90 11.03
N PRO A 58 7.55 -13.96 10.32
CA PRO A 58 6.93 -15.11 10.96
C PRO A 58 7.86 -15.81 11.96
N ALA A 59 9.20 -15.77 11.78
CA ALA A 59 10.15 -16.39 12.71
C ALA A 59 10.07 -15.79 14.12
N ALA A 60 9.71 -14.50 14.23
CA ALA A 60 9.64 -13.81 15.51
C ALA A 60 8.45 -14.26 16.38
N MET A 61 7.50 -15.03 15.83
CA MET A 61 6.45 -15.68 16.61
C MET A 61 7.00 -16.62 17.70
N THR A 62 8.21 -17.14 17.53
CA THR A 62 8.87 -18.00 18.55
C THR A 62 9.25 -17.27 19.84
N LEU A 63 9.18 -15.92 19.85
CA LEU A 63 9.43 -15.11 21.04
C LEU A 63 8.22 -15.03 21.99
N PHE A 64 7.05 -15.49 21.55
CA PHE A 64 5.83 -15.47 22.37
C PHE A 64 5.75 -16.73 23.22
N GLU A 65 5.54 -16.54 24.52
CA GLU A 65 5.36 -17.62 25.49
C GLU A 65 3.87 -17.94 25.74
N ARG A 66 2.98 -16.97 25.44
CA ARG A 66 1.52 -17.07 25.58
C ARG A 66 0.84 -16.64 24.28
N PRO A 67 -0.39 -17.12 24.03
CA PRO A 67 -1.15 -16.66 22.88
C PRO A 67 -1.30 -15.13 22.91
N ALA A 68 -1.19 -14.50 21.76
CA ALA A 68 -1.25 -13.06 21.62
C ALA A 68 -2.12 -12.66 20.43
N LEU A 69 -2.88 -11.59 20.60
CA LEU A 69 -3.72 -10.98 19.59
C LEU A 69 -3.34 -9.50 19.47
N SER A 70 -3.27 -9.00 18.25
CA SER A 70 -3.17 -7.58 17.95
C SER A 70 -4.20 -7.22 16.89
N ALA A 71 -4.96 -6.15 17.12
CA ALA A 71 -5.91 -5.62 16.16
C ALA A 71 -5.89 -4.10 16.19
N GLY A 72 -5.96 -3.48 15.04
CA GLY A 72 -5.91 -2.03 14.94
C GLY A 72 -6.15 -1.54 13.53
N ALA A 73 -5.97 -0.23 13.37
CA ALA A 73 -6.01 0.42 12.08
C ALA A 73 -5.13 1.67 12.08
N VAL A 74 -4.67 2.04 10.91
CA VAL A 74 -4.04 3.33 10.65
C VAL A 74 -4.95 4.14 9.74
N TYR A 75 -5.34 5.33 10.18
CA TYR A 75 -5.96 6.35 9.34
C TYR A 75 -4.84 7.10 8.63
N VAL A 76 -4.96 7.23 7.33
CA VAL A 76 -4.02 7.94 6.47
C VAL A 76 -4.77 9.06 5.77
N ASN A 77 -4.25 10.26 5.92
CA ASN A 77 -4.77 11.48 5.28
C ASN A 77 -3.64 12.07 4.44
N PRO A 78 -3.58 11.74 3.15
CA PRO A 78 -2.63 12.34 2.22
C PRO A 78 -3.18 13.67 1.72
N GLU A 79 -2.31 14.66 1.54
CA GLU A 79 -2.61 15.95 0.95
C GLU A 79 -1.77 16.08 -0.33
N VAL A 80 -2.29 15.59 -1.47
CA VAL A 80 -1.57 15.54 -2.75
C VAL A 80 -2.24 16.42 -3.77
N ASP A 81 -1.52 17.44 -4.24
CA ASP A 81 -1.99 18.38 -5.23
C ASP A 81 -1.34 18.16 -6.60
N VAL A 82 -2.11 18.42 -7.64
CA VAL A 82 -1.65 18.42 -9.03
C VAL A 82 -2.00 19.75 -9.69
N GLU A 83 -0.98 20.47 -10.15
CA GLU A 83 -1.10 21.71 -10.88
C GLU A 83 -0.70 21.49 -12.35
N GLY A 84 -1.65 21.60 -13.27
CA GLY A 84 -1.39 21.49 -14.71
C GLY A 84 -0.88 22.81 -15.29
N LYS A 85 0.13 22.72 -16.16
CA LYS A 85 0.56 23.87 -16.96
C LYS A 85 -0.30 23.94 -18.21
N PRO A 86 -0.89 25.12 -18.55
CA PRO A 86 -1.63 25.27 -19.78
C PRO A 86 -0.70 24.95 -20.95
N THR A 87 -0.95 23.87 -21.66
CA THR A 87 -0.31 23.66 -22.97
C THR A 87 -0.83 24.72 -23.93
N PRO A 88 0.04 25.32 -24.78
CA PRO A 88 -0.44 26.26 -25.77
C PRO A 88 -1.56 25.60 -26.59
N PRO A 89 -2.73 26.20 -26.68
CA PRO A 89 -3.86 25.61 -27.37
C PRO A 89 -3.63 25.69 -28.88
N GLN A 90 -2.87 24.78 -29.44
CA GLN A 90 -2.79 24.69 -30.90
C GLN A 90 -4.07 24.12 -31.51
N ALA A 91 -5.01 23.62 -30.71
CA ALA A 91 -6.24 22.99 -31.23
C ALA A 91 -7.54 23.35 -30.48
N ALA A 92 -7.50 23.84 -29.25
CA ALA A 92 -8.70 24.13 -28.48
C ALA A 92 -8.94 25.63 -28.47
N GLY A 93 -9.97 26.11 -29.16
CA GLY A 93 -10.39 27.50 -29.12
C GLY A 93 -10.78 27.95 -27.69
N ALA A 94 -11.45 29.11 -27.58
CA ALA A 94 -11.82 29.74 -26.29
C ALA A 94 -12.48 28.82 -25.25
N ALA A 95 -13.10 27.71 -25.66
CA ALA A 95 -13.76 26.74 -24.78
C ALA A 95 -12.79 25.91 -23.90
N SER A 96 -11.50 25.84 -24.20
CA SER A 96 -10.50 25.14 -23.37
C SER A 96 -10.14 25.94 -22.10
N ALA A 97 -10.43 27.23 -22.07
CA ALA A 97 -10.12 28.11 -20.93
C ALA A 97 -10.98 27.80 -19.68
N ASP A 98 -12.10 27.10 -19.84
CA ASP A 98 -13.05 26.80 -18.75
C ASP A 98 -12.84 25.43 -18.07
N LEU A 99 -11.86 24.62 -18.55
CA LEU A 99 -11.57 23.31 -17.95
C LEU A 99 -10.55 23.46 -16.81
N PRO A 100 -10.81 22.86 -15.64
CA PRO A 100 -9.87 22.91 -14.52
C PRO A 100 -8.54 22.23 -14.88
N THR A 101 -7.44 22.92 -14.59
CA THR A 101 -6.07 22.42 -14.78
C THR A 101 -5.44 22.01 -13.47
N GLN A 102 -6.03 22.40 -12.35
CA GLN A 102 -5.60 22.11 -10.99
C GLN A 102 -6.59 21.12 -10.34
N SER A 103 -6.07 20.21 -9.57
CA SER A 103 -6.83 19.37 -8.65
C SER A 103 -6.09 19.32 -7.33
N ASP A 104 -6.78 19.73 -6.27
CA ASP A 104 -6.28 19.66 -4.91
C ASP A 104 -6.75 18.35 -4.30
N ASP A 105 -5.93 17.78 -3.40
CA ASP A 105 -6.25 16.61 -2.59
C ASP A 105 -6.79 15.42 -3.42
N ILE A 106 -6.01 15.01 -4.44
CA ILE A 106 -6.39 13.95 -5.37
C ILE A 106 -6.30 12.54 -4.76
N ALA A 107 -5.66 12.39 -3.61
CA ALA A 107 -5.47 11.12 -2.92
C ALA A 107 -6.51 10.98 -1.81
N ASP A 108 -7.36 9.97 -1.90
CA ASP A 108 -8.44 9.77 -0.94
C ASP A 108 -7.92 9.38 0.45
N ASP A 109 -8.58 9.87 1.51
CA ASP A 109 -8.36 9.42 2.89
C ASP A 109 -8.59 7.91 3.03
N ALA A 110 -7.82 7.28 3.92
CA ALA A 110 -7.87 5.83 4.06
C ALA A 110 -7.84 5.34 5.50
N VAL A 111 -8.54 4.24 5.76
CA VAL A 111 -8.38 3.43 6.96
C VAL A 111 -7.80 2.07 6.58
N VAL A 112 -6.60 1.76 7.06
CA VAL A 112 -5.89 0.50 6.82
C VAL A 112 -6.00 -0.40 8.04
N PRO A 113 -6.93 -1.36 8.06
CA PRO A 113 -7.12 -2.26 9.20
C PRO A 113 -6.10 -3.41 9.15
N PHE A 114 -5.79 -3.94 10.33
CA PHE A 114 -4.98 -5.13 10.48
C PHE A 114 -5.40 -5.95 11.69
N PHE A 115 -5.17 -7.27 11.60
CA PHE A 115 -5.46 -8.24 12.64
C PHE A 115 -4.39 -9.34 12.63
N TYR A 116 -3.94 -9.75 13.83
CA TYR A 116 -2.96 -10.81 14.00
C TYR A 116 -3.28 -11.66 15.22
N TYR A 117 -3.04 -12.95 15.07
CA TYR A 117 -3.08 -13.89 16.18
C TYR A 117 -1.86 -14.80 16.13
N VAL A 118 -1.17 -14.94 17.25
CA VAL A 118 0.00 -15.81 17.42
C VAL A 118 -0.33 -16.84 18.52
N GLN A 119 -0.12 -18.12 18.21
CA GLN A 119 -0.30 -19.26 19.10
C GLN A 119 1.02 -19.99 19.29
N PRO A 120 1.72 -19.85 20.42
CA PRO A 120 2.78 -20.77 20.80
C PRO A 120 2.20 -22.17 20.96
N ILE A 121 2.81 -23.15 20.29
CA ILE A 121 2.39 -24.57 20.36
C ILE A 121 3.22 -25.29 21.45
N ASN A 122 4.50 -25.00 21.46
CA ASN A 122 5.45 -25.51 22.46
C ASN A 122 6.74 -24.64 22.44
N ALA A 123 7.77 -25.01 23.20
CA ALA A 123 9.01 -24.24 23.30
C ALA A 123 9.76 -24.04 21.95
N ARG A 124 9.40 -24.76 20.89
CA ARG A 124 10.04 -24.66 19.56
C ARG A 124 9.11 -24.23 18.45
N TRP A 125 7.83 -24.47 18.55
CA TRP A 125 6.89 -24.23 17.47
C TRP A 125 5.87 -23.16 17.87
N ALA A 126 5.65 -22.22 16.95
CA ALA A 126 4.55 -21.27 17.04
C ALA A 126 3.84 -21.21 15.68
N ALA A 127 2.52 -21.04 15.71
CA ALA A 127 1.69 -20.79 14.53
C ALA A 127 0.99 -19.43 14.68
N GLY A 128 0.56 -18.86 13.59
CA GLY A 128 -0.19 -17.61 13.62
C GLY A 128 -0.95 -17.36 12.34
N VAL A 129 -1.81 -16.36 12.38
CA VAL A 129 -2.55 -15.86 11.21
C VAL A 129 -2.61 -14.35 11.26
N GLY A 130 -2.41 -13.71 10.11
CA GLY A 130 -2.59 -12.28 9.91
C GLY A 130 -3.62 -11.99 8.82
N ALA A 131 -4.32 -10.87 8.97
CA ALA A 131 -5.12 -10.24 7.93
C ALA A 131 -4.70 -8.76 7.88
N PHE A 132 -4.11 -8.33 6.78
CA PHE A 132 -3.51 -7.00 6.65
C PHE A 132 -3.32 -6.63 5.18
N THR A 133 -2.96 -5.39 4.91
CA THR A 133 -2.76 -4.87 3.56
C THR A 133 -1.29 -4.54 3.32
N ASN A 134 -0.76 -4.95 2.15
CA ASN A 134 0.60 -4.61 1.71
C ASN A 134 0.61 -3.59 0.57
N TYR A 135 -0.47 -3.50 -0.20
CA TYR A 135 -0.57 -2.67 -1.40
C TYR A 135 -1.95 -2.02 -1.49
N GLY A 136 -1.99 -0.77 -1.88
CA GLY A 136 -3.22 -0.01 -2.08
C GLY A 136 -2.94 1.35 -2.69
N LEU A 137 -3.88 1.86 -3.46
CA LEU A 137 -3.79 3.15 -4.14
C LEU A 137 -5.20 3.71 -4.34
N SER A 138 -5.38 5.01 -4.12
CA SER A 138 -6.54 5.73 -4.63
C SER A 138 -6.15 7.13 -5.05
N THR A 139 -6.50 7.49 -6.28
CA THR A 139 -6.43 8.85 -6.79
C THR A 139 -7.70 9.17 -7.55
N THR A 140 -8.29 10.33 -7.27
CA THR A 140 -9.55 10.78 -7.86
C THR A 140 -9.42 12.24 -8.30
N PHE A 141 -9.58 12.46 -9.60
CA PHE A 141 -9.61 13.80 -10.20
C PHE A 141 -11.04 14.20 -10.52
N GLN A 142 -11.25 15.51 -10.70
CA GLN A 142 -12.52 16.04 -11.20
C GLN A 142 -12.84 15.45 -12.59
N ASP A 143 -14.09 15.06 -12.84
CA ASP A 143 -14.51 14.41 -14.09
C ASP A 143 -14.27 15.29 -15.33
N ASN A 144 -14.31 16.62 -15.17
CA ASN A 144 -14.08 17.59 -16.24
C ASN A 144 -12.66 18.13 -16.28
N HIS A 145 -11.69 17.48 -15.61
CA HIS A 145 -10.29 17.89 -15.66
C HIS A 145 -9.78 17.96 -17.11
N TYR A 146 -9.03 19.03 -17.46
CA TYR A 146 -8.59 19.25 -18.84
C TYR A 146 -7.82 18.06 -19.42
N ALA A 147 -7.02 17.39 -18.60
CA ALA A 147 -6.22 16.23 -18.97
C ALA A 147 -6.95 14.91 -18.69
N GLY A 148 -8.26 14.85 -18.89
CA GLY A 148 -9.12 13.68 -18.65
C GLY A 148 -8.57 12.34 -19.11
N PRO A 149 -7.88 12.22 -20.29
CA PRO A 149 -7.28 10.95 -20.73
C PRO A 149 -6.17 10.38 -19.84
N VAL A 150 -5.55 11.20 -18.96
CA VAL A 150 -4.53 10.78 -18.00
C VAL A 150 -4.96 11.03 -16.55
N ALA A 151 -5.92 11.93 -16.32
CA ALA A 151 -6.61 12.16 -15.06
C ALA A 151 -7.88 11.30 -14.98
N GLY A 152 -8.45 11.17 -13.79
CA GLY A 152 -9.68 10.41 -13.54
C GLY A 152 -9.54 9.64 -12.24
N LYS A 153 -10.07 8.44 -12.15
CA LYS A 153 -9.92 7.57 -10.99
C LYS A 153 -8.93 6.44 -11.25
N THR A 154 -8.07 6.16 -10.29
CA THR A 154 -7.23 4.97 -10.26
C THR A 154 -7.29 4.42 -8.84
N SER A 155 -7.78 3.21 -8.66
CA SER A 155 -7.84 2.57 -7.34
C SER A 155 -7.36 1.13 -7.40
N LEU A 156 -6.69 0.71 -6.32
CA LEU A 156 -6.29 -0.67 -6.06
C LEU A 156 -6.51 -0.93 -4.57
N THR A 157 -7.35 -1.89 -4.24
CA THR A 157 -7.56 -2.36 -2.86
C THR A 157 -7.04 -3.77 -2.74
N THR A 158 -6.24 -4.06 -1.72
CA THR A 158 -5.81 -5.44 -1.44
C THR A 158 -6.05 -5.83 0.01
N ILE A 159 -6.26 -7.12 0.25
CA ILE A 159 -6.23 -7.71 1.58
C ILE A 159 -5.46 -9.03 1.53
N ASN A 160 -4.52 -9.22 2.45
CA ASN A 160 -3.67 -10.39 2.55
C ASN A 160 -4.07 -11.24 3.75
N PHE A 161 -4.39 -12.52 3.54
CA PHE A 161 -4.52 -13.54 4.57
C PHE A 161 -3.23 -14.35 4.64
N ASN A 162 -2.56 -14.32 5.80
CA ASN A 162 -1.24 -14.89 5.98
C ASN A 162 -1.16 -15.88 7.14
N PRO A 163 -1.57 -17.14 6.95
CA PRO A 163 -1.23 -18.21 7.89
C PRO A 163 0.28 -18.48 7.87
N SER A 164 0.86 -18.62 9.05
CA SER A 164 2.31 -18.72 9.22
C SER A 164 2.69 -19.75 10.28
N LEU A 165 3.86 -20.35 10.12
CA LEU A 165 4.46 -21.29 11.05
C LEU A 165 5.91 -20.87 11.35
N ALA A 166 6.32 -21.00 12.61
CA ALA A 166 7.67 -20.69 13.07
C ALA A 166 8.29 -21.85 13.83
N TYR A 167 9.59 -22.00 13.68
CA TYR A 167 10.39 -23.02 14.37
C TYR A 167 11.66 -22.43 14.97
N ARG A 168 11.82 -22.60 16.29
CA ARG A 168 13.03 -22.25 17.02
C ARG A 168 14.04 -23.40 16.91
N MET A 169 15.06 -23.25 16.05
CA MET A 169 16.10 -24.26 15.84
C MET A 169 16.95 -24.44 17.09
N ASN A 170 17.35 -23.35 17.71
CA ASN A 170 18.13 -23.28 18.94
C ASN A 170 17.89 -21.95 19.66
N LYS A 171 18.62 -21.67 20.74
CA LYS A 171 18.49 -20.43 21.51
C LYS A 171 18.88 -19.14 20.77
N HIS A 172 19.50 -19.27 19.58
CA HIS A 172 19.98 -18.13 18.80
C HIS A 172 19.29 -17.97 17.46
N LEU A 173 18.62 -19.00 16.94
CA LEU A 173 18.12 -18.99 15.59
C LEU A 173 16.70 -19.54 15.52
N SER A 174 15.83 -18.75 14.95
CA SER A 174 14.46 -19.15 14.59
C SER A 174 14.21 -18.91 13.10
N LEU A 175 13.40 -19.77 12.50
CA LEU A 175 12.94 -19.70 11.12
C LEU A 175 11.42 -19.62 11.12
N GLY A 176 10.86 -18.97 10.13
CA GLY A 176 9.42 -18.92 9.92
C GLY A 176 9.09 -18.87 8.45
N ALA A 177 7.89 -19.35 8.12
CA ALA A 177 7.34 -19.28 6.79
C ALA A 177 5.85 -19.02 6.86
N GLY A 178 5.31 -18.32 5.88
CA GLY A 178 3.89 -18.03 5.73
C GLY A 178 3.45 -18.17 4.30
N PHE A 179 2.18 -18.46 4.13
CA PHE A 179 1.47 -18.44 2.85
C PHE A 179 0.68 -17.14 2.75
N ASN A 180 0.69 -16.49 1.60
CA ASN A 180 -0.07 -15.27 1.34
C ASN A 180 -1.19 -15.59 0.34
N ALA A 181 -2.43 -15.35 0.73
CA ALA A 181 -3.58 -15.30 -0.17
C ALA A 181 -4.07 -13.86 -0.22
N VAL A 182 -3.86 -13.21 -1.35
CA VAL A 182 -4.17 -11.79 -1.53
C VAL A 182 -5.34 -11.64 -2.47
N TYR A 183 -6.43 -11.09 -1.97
CA TYR A 183 -7.51 -10.58 -2.81
C TYR A 183 -7.18 -9.15 -3.24
N ALA A 184 -7.40 -8.84 -4.51
CA ALA A 184 -7.22 -7.52 -5.07
C ALA A 184 -8.45 -7.13 -5.90
N ASP A 185 -8.85 -5.86 -5.78
CA ASP A 185 -9.87 -5.19 -6.60
C ASP A 185 -9.28 -3.89 -7.13
N ALA A 186 -9.45 -3.63 -8.42
CA ALA A 186 -8.92 -2.43 -9.06
C ALA A 186 -9.93 -1.78 -10.01
N GLU A 187 -9.90 -0.45 -10.05
CA GLU A 187 -10.69 0.34 -10.98
C GLU A 187 -9.84 1.46 -11.58
N LEU A 188 -9.97 1.66 -12.89
CA LEU A 188 -9.39 2.76 -13.63
C LEU A 188 -10.45 3.42 -14.49
N ILE A 189 -10.67 4.73 -14.28
CA ILE A 189 -11.57 5.56 -15.08
C ILE A 189 -10.77 6.70 -15.67
N ARG A 190 -11.03 7.00 -16.94
CA ARG A 190 -10.50 8.18 -17.62
C ARG A 190 -11.64 8.95 -18.27
N HIS A 191 -11.50 10.27 -18.34
CA HIS A 191 -12.50 11.15 -18.93
C HIS A 191 -11.98 11.75 -20.25
N THR A 192 -12.86 12.34 -21.03
CA THR A 192 -12.46 12.91 -22.33
C THR A 192 -11.68 14.22 -22.22
N GLY A 193 -11.99 15.07 -21.24
CA GLY A 193 -11.30 16.35 -21.03
C GLY A 193 -11.19 17.19 -22.32
N LEU A 194 -9.99 17.63 -22.63
CA LEU A 194 -9.69 18.39 -23.86
C LEU A 194 -9.98 17.64 -25.17
N VAL A 195 -10.02 16.31 -25.14
CA VAL A 195 -10.33 15.50 -26.36
C VAL A 195 -11.73 15.83 -26.86
N ALA A 196 -12.73 15.95 -25.96
CA ALA A 196 -14.09 16.34 -26.32
C ALA A 196 -14.16 17.73 -26.94
N VAL A 197 -13.46 18.70 -26.34
CA VAL A 197 -13.43 20.09 -26.82
C VAL A 197 -12.74 20.22 -28.15
N SER A 198 -11.64 19.47 -28.35
CA SER A 198 -10.84 19.50 -29.59
C SER A 198 -11.53 18.75 -30.73
N ASN A 199 -12.51 17.90 -30.43
CA ASN A 199 -13.20 17.07 -31.42
C ASN A 199 -14.73 17.13 -31.23
N PRO A 200 -15.38 18.25 -31.44
CA PRO A 200 -16.82 18.42 -31.22
C PRO A 200 -17.68 17.48 -32.07
N GLY A 201 -17.12 16.98 -33.18
CA GLY A 201 -17.79 15.97 -34.02
C GLY A 201 -17.98 14.61 -33.37
N LEU A 202 -17.33 14.33 -32.24
CA LEU A 202 -17.53 13.10 -31.47
C LEU A 202 -18.82 13.14 -30.62
N GLY A 203 -19.41 14.31 -30.38
CA GLY A 203 -20.60 14.47 -29.55
C GLY A 203 -20.39 14.10 -28.07
N LEU A 204 -19.15 14.15 -27.59
CA LEU A 204 -18.77 13.86 -26.21
C LEU A 204 -18.60 15.17 -25.41
N GLU A 205 -18.94 15.12 -24.13
CA GLU A 205 -18.67 16.19 -23.16
C GLU A 205 -17.34 15.93 -22.44
N PRO A 206 -16.63 16.95 -21.90
CA PRO A 206 -15.36 16.77 -21.17
C PRO A 206 -15.42 15.77 -20.02
N LYS A 207 -16.56 15.64 -19.34
CA LYS A 207 -16.83 14.69 -18.25
C LYS A 207 -17.22 13.29 -18.71
N SER A 208 -17.42 13.06 -20.02
CA SER A 208 -17.77 11.73 -20.52
C SER A 208 -16.69 10.72 -20.20
N GLU A 209 -17.07 9.52 -19.76
CA GLU A 209 -16.12 8.43 -19.56
C GLU A 209 -15.48 8.02 -20.88
N PHE A 210 -14.17 8.15 -20.95
CA PHE A 210 -13.39 7.82 -22.14
C PHE A 210 -12.90 6.38 -22.11
N VAL A 211 -12.49 5.90 -20.93
CA VAL A 211 -12.09 4.53 -20.62
C VAL A 211 -12.54 4.19 -19.22
N ARG A 212 -13.14 3.02 -19.05
CA ARG A 212 -13.34 2.38 -17.74
C ARG A 212 -12.81 0.95 -17.81
N LEU A 213 -12.06 0.56 -16.80
CA LEU A 213 -11.57 -0.79 -16.55
C LEU A 213 -11.80 -1.10 -15.09
N SER A 214 -12.38 -2.24 -14.78
CA SER A 214 -12.52 -2.75 -13.40
C SER A 214 -12.34 -4.26 -13.40
N GLY A 215 -11.83 -4.81 -12.30
CA GLY A 215 -11.67 -6.25 -12.15
C GLY A 215 -11.10 -6.63 -10.80
N ASP A 216 -11.24 -7.89 -10.46
CA ASP A 216 -10.74 -8.45 -9.21
C ASP A 216 -10.08 -9.82 -9.43
N ASP A 217 -9.24 -10.24 -8.49
CA ASP A 217 -8.55 -11.54 -8.53
C ASP A 217 -7.99 -11.94 -7.16
N TRP A 218 -7.68 -13.23 -7.02
CA TRP A 218 -6.92 -13.81 -5.93
C TRP A 218 -5.53 -14.23 -6.39
N GLY A 219 -4.50 -13.54 -5.87
CA GLY A 219 -3.10 -13.93 -6.07
C GLY A 219 -2.54 -14.68 -4.87
N TYR A 220 -1.51 -15.47 -5.11
CA TYR A 220 -0.89 -16.31 -4.09
C TYR A 220 0.62 -16.12 -4.06
N GLY A 221 1.17 -16.15 -2.85
CA GLY A 221 2.60 -16.03 -2.63
C GLY A 221 3.02 -16.64 -1.30
N TRP A 222 4.24 -16.38 -0.92
CA TRP A 222 4.84 -16.89 0.32
C TRP A 222 5.74 -15.84 0.97
N ASN A 223 6.01 -16.02 2.25
CA ASN A 223 7.04 -15.24 2.94
C ASN A 223 7.84 -16.13 3.87
N ILE A 224 9.11 -15.78 4.03
CA ILE A 224 10.02 -16.43 4.97
C ILE A 224 10.66 -15.38 5.86
N GLY A 225 11.05 -15.83 7.04
CA GLY A 225 11.76 -15.00 7.99
C GLY A 225 12.81 -15.79 8.75
N LEU A 226 13.86 -15.08 9.10
CA LEU A 226 14.92 -15.52 9.98
C LEU A 226 15.01 -14.55 11.14
N LEU A 227 15.15 -15.06 12.35
CA LEU A 227 15.45 -14.27 13.55
C LEU A 227 16.73 -14.81 14.18
N LEU A 228 17.71 -13.93 14.34
CA LEU A 228 18.95 -14.20 15.03
C LEU A 228 18.96 -13.47 16.37
N GLU A 229 19.05 -14.21 17.47
CA GLU A 229 19.16 -13.71 18.83
C GLU A 229 20.59 -13.97 19.32
N ALA A 230 21.46 -12.92 19.33
CA ALA A 230 22.77 -13.07 19.98
C ALA A 230 22.63 -13.25 21.49
N ASN A 231 21.67 -12.52 22.05
CA ASN A 231 21.18 -12.59 23.43
C ASN A 231 19.80 -11.90 23.51
N GLU A 232 19.23 -11.80 24.71
CA GLU A 232 17.92 -11.16 24.94
C GLU A 232 17.88 -9.67 24.58
N HIS A 233 19.04 -9.02 24.45
CA HIS A 233 19.16 -7.59 24.18
C HIS A 233 19.49 -7.26 22.73
N ASN A 234 19.96 -8.25 21.95
CA ASN A 234 20.43 -8.02 20.58
C ASN A 234 19.85 -9.04 19.63
N ARG A 235 19.04 -8.56 18.69
CA ARG A 235 18.37 -9.36 17.68
C ARG A 235 18.49 -8.75 16.30
N TRP A 236 18.57 -9.60 15.29
CA TRP A 236 18.50 -9.25 13.87
C TRP A 236 17.48 -10.13 13.18
N ALA A 237 16.83 -9.57 12.18
CA ALA A 237 15.91 -10.32 11.35
C ALA A 237 16.24 -10.07 9.88
N LEU A 238 16.07 -11.12 9.08
CA LEU A 238 16.07 -11.05 7.62
C LEU A 238 14.77 -11.68 7.13
N THR A 239 14.02 -10.95 6.33
CA THR A 239 12.73 -11.40 5.82
C THR A 239 12.65 -11.23 4.30
N TYR A 240 11.88 -12.10 3.66
CA TYR A 240 11.56 -12.00 2.25
C TYR A 240 10.09 -12.39 2.05
N ARG A 241 9.38 -11.56 1.28
CA ARG A 241 8.02 -11.81 0.79
C ARG A 241 8.10 -11.88 -0.73
N SER A 242 7.58 -12.96 -1.31
CA SER A 242 7.56 -13.13 -2.76
C SER A 242 6.66 -12.09 -3.44
N GLU A 243 6.93 -11.82 -4.69
CA GLU A 243 5.98 -11.18 -5.59
C GLU A 243 4.67 -11.98 -5.66
N ILE A 244 3.60 -11.31 -6.07
CA ILE A 244 2.29 -11.92 -6.29
C ILE A 244 1.80 -11.47 -7.66
N GLU A 245 1.56 -12.42 -8.53
CA GLU A 245 0.96 -12.19 -9.84
C GLU A 245 -0.56 -12.22 -9.70
N LEU A 246 -1.22 -11.24 -10.31
CA LEU A 246 -2.66 -11.08 -10.38
C LEU A 246 -3.07 -10.96 -11.85
N THR A 247 -4.17 -11.58 -12.22
CA THR A 247 -4.84 -11.37 -13.50
C THR A 247 -6.26 -10.90 -13.21
N LEU A 248 -6.40 -9.60 -12.98
CA LEU A 248 -7.68 -8.96 -12.65
C LEU A 248 -8.65 -9.14 -13.82
N GLU A 249 -9.66 -9.98 -13.65
CA GLU A 249 -10.70 -10.24 -14.65
C GLU A 249 -11.92 -9.35 -14.35
N GLY A 250 -12.50 -8.74 -15.39
CA GLY A 250 -13.64 -7.86 -15.21
C GLY A 250 -14.09 -7.17 -16.49
N ASP A 251 -14.55 -5.95 -16.37
CA ASP A 251 -15.21 -5.19 -17.41
C ASP A 251 -14.34 -4.07 -17.99
N TYR A 252 -14.38 -3.94 -19.31
CA TYR A 252 -13.79 -2.83 -20.05
C TYR A 252 -14.82 -2.13 -20.92
N SER A 253 -14.81 -0.79 -20.92
CA SER A 253 -15.54 0.02 -21.88
C SER A 253 -14.71 1.24 -22.32
N SER A 254 -14.93 1.68 -23.57
CA SER A 254 -14.27 2.88 -24.10
C SER A 254 -15.17 3.61 -25.08
N ALA A 255 -15.24 4.93 -24.97
CA ALA A 255 -15.92 5.80 -25.93
C ALA A 255 -15.23 5.85 -27.31
N LYS A 256 -14.00 5.31 -27.45
CA LYS A 256 -13.31 5.21 -28.73
C LYS A 256 -14.09 4.32 -29.69
N PRO A 257 -14.09 4.62 -31.00
CA PRO A 257 -14.55 3.69 -32.03
C PRO A 257 -13.82 2.35 -31.96
N ALA A 258 -14.50 1.26 -32.31
CA ALA A 258 -13.96 -0.09 -32.21
C ALA A 258 -12.65 -0.30 -32.99
N VAL A 259 -12.47 0.40 -34.11
CA VAL A 259 -11.24 0.28 -34.91
C VAL A 259 -10.69 1.67 -35.24
N VAL A 260 -9.53 1.98 -34.67
CA VAL A 260 -8.71 3.14 -35.05
C VAL A 260 -7.30 2.63 -35.31
N PRO A 261 -6.77 2.66 -36.54
CA PRO A 261 -5.45 2.15 -36.86
C PRO A 261 -4.37 2.75 -35.96
N GLY A 262 -3.54 1.91 -35.32
CA GLY A 262 -2.43 2.33 -34.47
C GLY A 262 -2.80 2.76 -33.04
N LEU A 263 -4.05 2.61 -32.63
CA LEU A 263 -4.50 2.84 -31.27
C LEU A 263 -5.08 1.55 -30.65
N PRO A 264 -5.08 1.45 -29.31
CA PRO A 264 -5.79 0.37 -28.61
C PRO A 264 -7.26 0.29 -29.03
N VAL A 265 -7.80 -0.92 -29.05
CA VAL A 265 -9.17 -1.19 -29.49
C VAL A 265 -10.19 -0.42 -28.62
N GLY A 266 -11.12 0.28 -29.27
CA GLY A 266 -12.25 0.92 -28.61
C GLY A 266 -13.48 0.02 -28.62
N THR A 267 -14.50 0.36 -27.84
CA THR A 267 -15.75 -0.42 -27.76
C THR A 267 -16.98 0.37 -28.16
N SER A 268 -16.83 1.61 -28.62
CA SER A 268 -17.94 2.52 -28.90
C SER A 268 -18.93 2.61 -27.72
N SER A 269 -18.38 2.70 -26.49
CA SER A 269 -19.11 2.73 -25.20
C SER A 269 -19.83 1.43 -24.83
N GLN A 270 -19.57 0.32 -25.53
CA GLN A 270 -20.07 -0.98 -25.11
C GLN A 270 -19.14 -1.59 -24.06
N THR A 271 -19.70 -2.26 -23.07
CA THR A 271 -18.94 -3.03 -22.07
C THR A 271 -18.62 -4.40 -22.63
N ILE A 272 -17.35 -4.76 -22.57
CA ILE A 272 -16.84 -6.08 -22.97
C ILE A 272 -15.99 -6.66 -21.84
N PRO A 273 -15.84 -7.97 -21.72
CA PRO A 273 -14.89 -8.55 -20.78
C PRO A 273 -13.45 -8.17 -21.14
N GLY A 274 -12.68 -7.88 -20.09
CA GLY A 274 -11.26 -7.55 -20.18
C GLY A 274 -10.48 -8.14 -19.00
N LYS A 275 -9.18 -8.18 -19.14
CA LYS A 275 -8.26 -8.58 -18.05
C LYS A 275 -7.05 -7.69 -17.99
N LEU A 276 -6.53 -7.48 -16.78
CA LEU A 276 -5.35 -6.70 -16.49
C LEU A 276 -4.37 -7.54 -15.67
N ASP A 277 -3.17 -7.75 -16.20
CA ASP A 277 -2.09 -8.38 -15.45
C ASP A 277 -1.40 -7.34 -14.56
N LEU A 278 -1.30 -7.63 -13.27
CA LEU A 278 -0.67 -6.78 -12.25
C LEU A 278 0.25 -7.61 -11.37
N THR A 279 1.51 -7.24 -11.29
CA THR A 279 2.47 -7.85 -10.37
C THR A 279 2.67 -6.96 -9.15
N LEU A 280 2.36 -7.50 -7.96
CA LEU A 280 2.70 -6.89 -6.69
C LEU A 280 4.15 -7.29 -6.35
N PRO A 281 5.08 -6.33 -6.14
CA PRO A 281 6.50 -6.60 -6.07
C PRO A 281 6.92 -7.42 -4.84
N ALA A 282 8.05 -8.10 -4.93
CA ALA A 282 8.69 -8.75 -3.79
C ALA A 282 9.31 -7.72 -2.84
N ILE A 283 9.39 -8.08 -1.55
CA ILE A 283 9.95 -7.25 -0.49
C ILE A 283 11.00 -8.05 0.28
N ALA A 284 12.20 -7.47 0.47
CA ALA A 284 13.21 -7.98 1.39
C ALA A 284 13.50 -6.94 2.49
N GLU A 285 13.64 -7.37 3.74
CA GLU A 285 13.91 -6.48 4.85
C GLU A 285 14.96 -7.04 5.81
N LEU A 286 15.92 -6.21 6.17
CA LEU A 286 16.86 -6.40 7.26
C LEU A 286 16.45 -5.50 8.42
N SER A 287 16.22 -6.10 9.58
CA SER A 287 15.82 -5.40 10.82
C SER A 287 16.80 -5.65 11.95
N GLY A 288 17.05 -4.62 12.77
CA GLY A 288 17.85 -4.71 13.99
C GLY A 288 17.12 -4.16 15.21
N PHE A 289 17.26 -4.87 16.34
CA PHE A 289 16.80 -4.48 17.67
C PHE A 289 17.93 -4.59 18.67
N HIS A 290 18.23 -3.51 19.41
CA HIS A 290 19.32 -3.46 20.38
C HIS A 290 18.88 -2.73 21.65
N ARG A 291 18.70 -3.45 22.76
CA ARG A 291 18.47 -2.88 24.08
C ARG A 291 19.79 -2.40 24.67
N VAL A 292 20.07 -1.12 24.53
CA VAL A 292 21.34 -0.49 24.94
C VAL A 292 21.34 -0.07 26.41
N HIS A 293 20.16 0.03 27.03
CA HIS A 293 19.95 0.32 28.45
C HIS A 293 18.66 -0.39 28.89
N PRO A 294 18.44 -0.71 30.17
CA PRO A 294 17.18 -1.33 30.62
C PRO A 294 15.91 -0.63 30.12
N GLU A 295 15.94 0.70 29.99
CA GLU A 295 14.82 1.53 29.56
C GLU A 295 14.89 1.94 28.07
N TRP A 296 15.99 1.67 27.35
CA TRP A 296 16.20 2.17 26.00
C TRP A 296 16.56 1.07 25.01
N ALA A 297 15.87 1.04 23.89
CA ALA A 297 16.20 0.21 22.75
C ALA A 297 16.33 1.04 21.47
N LEU A 298 17.31 0.69 20.67
CA LEU A 298 17.55 1.24 19.34
C LEU A 298 17.09 0.25 18.28
N HIS A 299 16.59 0.78 17.18
CA HIS A 299 16.06 0.01 16.07
C HIS A 299 16.57 0.58 14.75
N TYR A 300 16.77 -0.29 13.77
CA TYR A 300 16.99 0.12 12.39
C TYR A 300 16.35 -0.88 11.42
N GLY A 301 16.06 -0.41 10.23
CA GLY A 301 15.51 -1.19 9.14
C GLY A 301 16.10 -0.77 7.80
N LEU A 302 16.32 -1.75 6.94
CA LEU A 302 16.65 -1.56 5.54
C LEU A 302 15.71 -2.44 4.74
N MET A 303 14.80 -1.86 3.97
CA MET A 303 13.84 -2.55 3.14
C MET A 303 14.15 -2.29 1.68
N TRP A 304 14.09 -3.33 0.88
CA TRP A 304 14.19 -3.30 -0.57
C TRP A 304 12.90 -3.83 -1.18
N THR A 305 12.40 -3.13 -2.19
CA THR A 305 11.19 -3.53 -2.92
C THR A 305 11.50 -3.67 -4.41
N GLU A 306 11.10 -4.80 -5.00
CA GLU A 306 11.39 -5.17 -6.40
C GLU A 306 10.41 -4.51 -7.39
N TRP A 307 10.31 -3.20 -7.34
CA TRP A 307 9.42 -2.44 -8.22
C TRP A 307 9.72 -2.59 -9.71
N SER A 308 10.89 -3.09 -10.09
CA SER A 308 11.22 -3.37 -11.49
C SER A 308 10.36 -4.50 -12.11
N SER A 309 9.62 -5.25 -11.32
CA SER A 309 8.57 -6.19 -11.76
C SER A 309 7.36 -5.45 -12.35
N PHE A 310 7.04 -4.23 -11.88
CA PHE A 310 5.94 -3.40 -12.39
C PHE A 310 6.40 -2.58 -13.61
N LYS A 311 6.26 -3.17 -14.80
CA LYS A 311 6.76 -2.62 -16.07
C LYS A 311 5.73 -1.78 -16.79
N GLU A 312 4.48 -2.24 -16.82
CA GLU A 312 3.37 -1.63 -17.54
C GLU A 312 2.04 -2.01 -16.91
N LEU A 313 1.05 -1.17 -17.14
CA LEU A 313 -0.37 -1.53 -17.00
C LEU A 313 -0.88 -1.90 -18.38
N ARG A 314 -1.30 -3.15 -18.57
CA ARG A 314 -1.77 -3.64 -19.88
C ARG A 314 -3.05 -4.45 -19.73
N ALA A 315 -4.14 -3.91 -20.29
CA ALA A 315 -5.40 -4.62 -20.35
C ALA A 315 -5.59 -5.26 -21.72
N LEU A 316 -6.05 -6.51 -21.71
CA LEU A 316 -6.31 -7.33 -22.89
C LEU A 316 -7.78 -7.72 -22.97
N GLY A 317 -8.32 -7.74 -24.17
CA GLY A 317 -9.62 -8.34 -24.48
C GLY A 317 -9.54 -9.88 -24.55
N GLN A 318 -10.69 -10.52 -24.66
CA GLN A 318 -10.78 -12.00 -24.77
C GLN A 318 -10.01 -12.55 -25.97
N ASP A 319 -9.94 -11.79 -27.07
CA ASP A 319 -9.24 -12.18 -28.29
C ASP A 319 -7.74 -11.87 -28.24
N GLY A 320 -7.24 -11.35 -27.10
CA GLY A 320 -5.85 -10.96 -26.90
C GLY A 320 -5.50 -9.56 -27.42
N ASP A 321 -6.48 -8.83 -27.93
CA ASP A 321 -6.31 -7.45 -28.38
C ASP A 321 -5.98 -6.52 -27.22
N THR A 322 -5.05 -5.56 -27.43
CA THR A 322 -4.72 -4.55 -26.42
C THR A 322 -5.83 -3.51 -26.31
N LEU A 323 -6.49 -3.45 -25.15
CA LEU A 323 -7.54 -2.49 -24.82
C LEU A 323 -6.97 -1.21 -24.24
N PHE A 324 -5.99 -1.36 -23.35
CA PHE A 324 -5.28 -0.26 -22.67
C PHE A 324 -3.83 -0.64 -22.45
N GLN A 325 -2.92 0.31 -22.57
CA GLN A 325 -1.50 0.10 -22.26
C GLN A 325 -0.87 1.40 -21.79
N LYS A 326 -0.09 1.32 -20.71
CA LYS A 326 0.71 2.41 -20.16
C LYS A 326 2.02 1.87 -19.62
N ASP A 327 3.14 2.38 -20.13
CA ASP A 327 4.47 2.08 -19.63
C ASP A 327 4.68 2.72 -18.25
N GLU A 328 5.11 1.95 -17.26
CA GLU A 328 5.43 2.42 -15.91
C GLU A 328 6.94 2.33 -15.65
N LYS A 329 7.56 1.19 -15.96
CA LYS A 329 9.01 0.95 -15.91
C LYS A 329 9.66 1.36 -14.58
N PHE A 330 8.98 1.04 -13.48
CA PHE A 330 9.45 1.37 -12.13
C PHE A 330 10.85 0.78 -11.87
N LYS A 331 11.58 1.37 -10.93
CA LYS A 331 12.89 0.92 -10.48
C LYS A 331 12.79 0.41 -9.06
N ASN A 332 13.65 -0.55 -8.71
CA ASN A 332 13.74 -1.02 -7.34
C ASN A 332 14.05 0.15 -6.40
N SER A 333 13.39 0.14 -5.25
CA SER A 333 13.53 1.21 -4.26
C SER A 333 14.00 0.68 -2.92
N TRP A 334 14.53 1.61 -2.12
CA TRP A 334 15.02 1.37 -0.77
C TRP A 334 14.30 2.27 0.22
N ARG A 335 14.00 1.69 1.38
CA ARG A 335 13.58 2.43 2.54
C ARG A 335 14.57 2.17 3.68
N ILE A 336 15.08 3.24 4.27
CA ILE A 336 16.00 3.19 5.40
C ILE A 336 15.29 3.82 6.59
N SER A 337 15.31 3.15 7.74
CA SER A 337 14.65 3.65 8.96
C SER A 337 15.53 3.48 10.20
N ALA A 338 15.37 4.40 11.14
CA ALA A 338 15.97 4.37 12.46
C ALA A 338 14.91 4.74 13.50
N GLY A 339 14.94 4.08 14.65
CA GLY A 339 13.95 4.30 15.69
C GLY A 339 14.50 4.07 17.08
N VAL A 340 13.80 4.59 18.06
CA VAL A 340 14.10 4.45 19.49
C VAL A 340 12.83 4.07 20.23
N THR A 341 12.97 3.21 21.24
CA THR A 341 11.95 2.90 22.23
C THR A 341 12.47 3.27 23.62
N HIS A 342 11.63 3.94 24.41
CA HIS A 342 11.91 4.30 25.78
C HIS A 342 10.81 3.78 26.70
N GLU A 343 11.17 2.92 27.65
CA GLU A 343 10.28 2.45 28.71
C GLU A 343 10.25 3.51 29.82
N LEU A 344 9.32 4.47 29.70
CA LEU A 344 9.21 5.63 30.60
C LEU A 344 8.77 5.23 32.00
N SER A 345 7.93 4.21 32.12
CA SER A 345 7.44 3.64 33.36
C SER A 345 6.94 2.19 33.12
N PRO A 346 6.56 1.43 34.16
CA PRO A 346 5.98 0.11 33.97
C PRO A 346 4.76 0.08 33.04
N ASP A 347 3.99 1.20 32.98
CA ASP A 347 2.76 1.30 32.21
C ASP A 347 2.91 2.03 30.89
N TRP A 348 3.98 2.83 30.70
CA TRP A 348 4.17 3.66 29.53
C TRP A 348 5.46 3.38 28.79
N THR A 349 5.32 3.10 27.49
CA THR A 349 6.44 3.00 26.55
C THR A 349 6.27 4.06 25.46
N LEU A 350 7.30 4.84 25.21
CA LEU A 350 7.34 5.86 24.16
C LEU A 350 8.21 5.38 23.00
N ARG A 351 7.90 5.86 21.80
CA ARG A 351 8.64 5.54 20.57
C ARG A 351 8.84 6.79 19.74
N GLY A 352 9.94 6.83 19.00
CA GLY A 352 10.20 7.83 17.99
C GLY A 352 10.95 7.20 16.82
N GLY A 353 10.73 7.70 15.62
CA GLY A 353 11.38 7.15 14.43
C GLY A 353 11.51 8.15 13.29
N LEU A 354 12.48 7.85 12.44
CA LEU A 354 12.73 8.54 11.19
C LEU A 354 12.90 7.50 10.08
N ALA A 355 12.37 7.78 8.89
CA ALA A 355 12.66 6.98 7.72
C ALA A 355 12.81 7.86 6.48
N TYR A 356 13.60 7.39 5.54
CA TYR A 356 13.66 7.88 4.18
C TYR A 356 13.19 6.77 3.24
N ASP A 357 12.21 7.10 2.41
CA ASP A 357 11.53 6.17 1.51
C ASP A 357 11.70 6.67 0.07
N GLN A 358 12.47 5.93 -0.71
CA GLN A 358 12.82 6.29 -2.07
C GLN A 358 11.67 5.95 -3.04
N SER A 359 11.27 6.90 -3.86
CA SER A 359 10.32 6.68 -4.94
C SER A 359 10.88 5.71 -6.00
N PRO A 360 10.13 4.68 -6.41
CA PRO A 360 10.51 3.82 -7.52
C PRO A 360 10.23 4.44 -8.90
N VAL A 361 9.51 5.55 -8.98
CA VAL A 361 8.95 6.09 -10.22
C VAL A 361 9.97 6.90 -11.01
N PRO A 362 10.38 6.46 -12.22
CA PRO A 362 11.31 7.23 -13.06
C PRO A 362 10.66 8.53 -13.55
N ALA A 363 11.40 9.62 -13.60
CA ALA A 363 10.91 10.90 -14.11
C ALA A 363 10.34 10.83 -15.53
N ALA A 364 10.82 9.90 -16.36
CA ALA A 364 10.39 9.73 -17.76
C ALA A 364 9.02 9.06 -17.91
N THR A 365 8.59 8.27 -16.95
CA THR A 365 7.30 7.53 -16.96
C THR A 365 6.39 7.94 -15.83
N ARG A 366 6.80 8.94 -15.02
CA ARG A 366 5.99 9.48 -13.92
C ARG A 366 4.66 9.98 -14.42
N SER A 367 3.59 9.61 -13.74
CA SER A 367 2.22 9.97 -14.07
C SER A 367 1.49 10.64 -12.91
N ILE A 368 0.44 11.39 -13.22
CA ILE A 368 -0.45 11.95 -12.21
C ILE A 368 -1.43 10.92 -11.64
N SER A 369 -1.59 9.77 -12.29
CA SER A 369 -2.47 8.68 -11.83
C SER A 369 -1.86 7.87 -10.68
N ILE A 370 -0.52 7.77 -10.65
CA ILE A 370 0.26 7.13 -9.58
C ILE A 370 1.35 8.13 -9.21
N PRO A 371 0.99 9.27 -8.60
CA PRO A 371 1.96 10.28 -8.23
C PRO A 371 2.80 9.74 -7.07
N ASP A 372 4.11 9.79 -7.23
CA ASP A 372 5.01 9.34 -6.19
C ASP A 372 6.29 10.15 -6.17
N VAL A 373 6.77 10.41 -4.95
CA VAL A 373 7.97 11.21 -4.65
C VAL A 373 8.73 10.58 -3.49
N ASP A 374 10.01 10.89 -3.39
CA ASP A 374 10.78 10.55 -2.19
C ASP A 374 10.16 11.17 -0.95
N ARG A 375 10.09 10.41 0.16
CA ARG A 375 9.46 10.86 1.41
C ARG A 375 10.35 10.68 2.61
N THR A 376 10.29 11.66 3.49
CA THR A 376 10.89 11.56 4.83
C THR A 376 9.78 11.41 5.87
N TRP A 377 9.89 10.39 6.70
CA TRP A 377 8.93 10.09 7.76
C TRP A 377 9.43 10.60 9.09
N TYR A 378 8.57 11.28 9.84
CA TYR A 378 8.78 11.70 11.23
C TYR A 378 7.68 11.08 12.07
N THR A 379 8.04 10.23 13.05
CA THR A 379 7.04 9.45 13.77
C THR A 379 7.22 9.51 15.27
N LEU A 380 6.08 9.45 15.98
CA LEU A 380 6.01 9.33 17.43
C LEU A 380 4.95 8.28 17.76
N GLY A 381 5.16 7.56 18.86
CA GLY A 381 4.20 6.58 19.34
C GLY A 381 4.27 6.36 20.83
N ALA A 382 3.20 5.84 21.39
CA ALA A 382 3.11 5.47 22.80
C ALA A 382 2.31 4.17 22.96
N THR A 383 2.72 3.34 23.92
CA THR A 383 1.91 2.22 24.44
C THR A 383 1.51 2.53 25.86
N TYR A 384 0.24 2.31 26.17
CA TYR A 384 -0.26 2.28 27.53
C TYR A 384 -0.65 0.84 27.91
N ARG A 385 -0.01 0.31 28.95
CA ARG A 385 -0.32 -0.99 29.53
C ARG A 385 -1.47 -0.81 30.52
N VAL A 386 -2.65 -1.29 30.13
CA VAL A 386 -3.84 -1.25 30.98
C VAL A 386 -3.73 -2.26 32.12
N ASN A 387 -3.18 -3.43 31.83
CA ASN A 387 -2.87 -4.50 32.78
C ASN A 387 -1.89 -5.50 32.10
N ASP A 388 -1.58 -6.62 32.77
CA ASP A 388 -0.64 -7.64 32.25
C ASP A 388 -1.08 -8.31 30.95
N ALA A 389 -2.39 -8.30 30.66
CA ALA A 389 -2.96 -8.91 29.47
C ALA A 389 -3.24 -7.91 28.34
N LEU A 390 -3.57 -6.67 28.67
CA LEU A 390 -4.08 -5.67 27.72
C LEU A 390 -3.18 -4.45 27.63
N SER A 391 -2.77 -4.08 26.41
CA SER A 391 -2.15 -2.79 26.12
C SER A 391 -2.78 -2.12 24.90
N LEU A 392 -2.67 -0.81 24.85
CA LEU A 392 -3.14 0.05 23.78
C LEU A 392 -1.97 0.83 23.18
N ASP A 393 -1.86 0.83 21.87
CA ASP A 393 -0.88 1.64 21.13
C ASP A 393 -1.57 2.79 20.42
N GLY A 394 -0.94 3.96 20.49
CA GLY A 394 -1.26 5.12 19.67
C GLY A 394 -0.01 5.61 18.94
N ALA A 395 -0.11 6.04 17.70
CA ALA A 395 1.02 6.59 16.95
C ALA A 395 0.56 7.68 15.99
N LEU A 396 1.45 8.63 15.75
CA LEU A 396 1.30 9.71 14.78
C LEU A 396 2.54 9.73 13.88
N ALA A 397 2.34 9.88 12.58
CA ALA A 397 3.41 10.08 11.62
C ALA A 397 3.09 11.26 10.70
N PHE A 398 4.13 12.01 10.35
CA PHE A 398 4.12 13.00 9.29
C PHE A 398 5.10 12.55 8.21
N LEU A 399 4.58 12.44 6.99
CA LEU A 399 5.33 12.08 5.79
C LEU A 399 5.51 13.34 4.95
N ASN A 400 6.74 13.81 4.83
CA ASN A 400 7.05 14.97 4.02
C ASN A 400 7.53 14.51 2.64
N GLY A 401 6.76 14.85 1.60
CA GLY A 401 7.08 14.67 0.19
C GLY A 401 7.40 15.99 -0.49
N GLY A 402 8.18 15.95 -1.54
CA GLY A 402 8.49 17.12 -2.35
C GLY A 402 7.51 17.31 -3.51
N LYS A 403 7.60 18.47 -4.19
CA LYS A 403 6.94 18.67 -5.48
C LYS A 403 7.87 18.24 -6.62
N VAL A 404 7.33 17.60 -7.65
CA VAL A 404 8.03 17.11 -8.83
C VAL A 404 7.29 17.48 -10.11
N GLU A 405 8.05 17.64 -11.19
CA GLU A 405 7.48 17.81 -12.53
C GLU A 405 7.06 16.46 -13.10
N VAL A 406 5.88 16.43 -13.75
CA VAL A 406 5.31 15.27 -14.42
C VAL A 406 5.02 15.63 -15.87
N ASN A 407 5.56 14.87 -16.80
CA ASN A 407 5.40 15.09 -18.24
C ASN A 407 4.67 13.90 -18.87
N GLU A 408 3.37 14.03 -19.03
CA GLU A 408 2.52 13.08 -19.77
C GLU A 408 2.03 13.74 -21.05
N SER A 409 2.87 13.71 -22.10
CA SER A 409 2.59 14.41 -23.36
C SER A 409 1.16 14.16 -23.88
N PRO A 410 0.39 15.20 -24.27
CA PRO A 410 0.81 16.61 -24.42
C PRO A 410 0.77 17.45 -23.13
N TYR A 411 0.49 16.86 -21.98
CA TYR A 411 0.29 17.57 -20.72
C TYR A 411 1.58 17.70 -19.90
N GLN A 412 1.65 18.75 -19.10
CA GLN A 412 2.70 18.98 -18.11
C GLN A 412 2.08 19.38 -16.78
N PHE A 413 2.59 18.81 -15.70
CA PHE A 413 2.09 19.05 -14.34
C PHE A 413 3.23 19.26 -13.36
N SER A 414 2.90 19.87 -12.23
CA SER A 414 3.65 19.78 -10.98
C SER A 414 2.80 18.99 -9.99
N SER A 415 3.34 17.98 -9.37
CA SER A 415 2.63 17.14 -8.39
C SER A 415 3.47 16.93 -7.14
N GLY A 416 2.85 16.86 -5.99
CA GLY A 416 3.51 16.54 -4.73
C GLY A 416 2.58 16.77 -3.55
N GLY A 417 3.00 16.31 -2.39
CA GLY A 417 2.21 16.46 -1.18
C GLY A 417 2.83 15.79 0.03
N ASP A 418 2.19 15.99 1.15
CA ASP A 418 2.51 15.44 2.45
C ASP A 418 1.43 14.43 2.87
N ALA A 419 1.64 13.71 3.99
CA ALA A 419 0.60 12.88 4.57
C ALA A 419 0.69 12.84 6.09
N TRP A 420 -0.47 12.77 6.75
CA TRP A 420 -0.60 12.49 8.16
C TRP A 420 -1.17 11.10 8.39
N LEU A 421 -0.55 10.35 9.31
CA LEU A 421 -1.01 9.01 9.69
C LEU A 421 -1.29 8.98 11.18
N LEU A 422 -2.45 8.43 11.53
CA LEU A 422 -2.87 8.20 12.92
C LEU A 422 -3.16 6.72 13.12
N GLY A 423 -2.38 6.03 13.95
CA GLY A 423 -2.56 4.62 14.27
C GLY A 423 -3.16 4.40 15.65
N LEU A 424 -4.07 3.43 15.75
CA LEU A 424 -4.60 2.90 17.01
C LEU A 424 -4.59 1.37 16.96
N GLN A 425 -4.14 0.74 18.05
CA GLN A 425 -4.03 -0.72 18.13
C GLN A 425 -4.29 -1.20 19.56
N MET A 426 -4.92 -2.33 19.66
CA MET A 426 -5.09 -3.08 20.89
C MET A 426 -4.28 -4.37 20.82
N ASN A 427 -3.58 -4.71 21.92
CA ASN A 427 -2.88 -5.97 22.05
C ASN A 427 -3.38 -6.71 23.28
N TYR A 428 -3.63 -8.00 23.13
CA TYR A 428 -4.09 -8.86 24.19
C TYR A 428 -3.23 -10.12 24.28
N ARG A 429 -2.75 -10.43 25.49
CA ARG A 429 -2.00 -11.67 25.82
C ARG A 429 -2.87 -12.53 26.73
N PHE A 430 -3.16 -13.76 26.29
CA PHE A 430 -4.04 -14.70 27.01
C PHE A 430 -3.37 -15.32 28.23
#